data_0651eba3c8bb0ac53ae8910fdd11ee53
#
_entry.id   0651eba3c8bb0ac53ae8910fdd11ee53
#
_cell.length_a   1.000
_cell.length_b   1.000
_cell.length_c   1.000
_cell.angle_alpha   90.00
_cell.angle_beta   90.00
_cell.angle_gamma   90.00
#
_symmetry.space_group_name_H-M   'P 1'
#
loop_
_entity.id
_entity.type
_entity.pdbx_description
1 polymer ?
#
loop_
_entity_poly.entity_id
_entity_poly.type
_entity_poly.pdbx_seq_one_letter_code
_entity_poly.pdbx_strand_id
1 'polypeptide(L)'
;MVKSGLDLNPYVSHFRLAVHLLIAQIILSFIAFLFLKRLTLQGYEKISSSHSLLFLIFSCSIFITVTYGAFMAGLDAGQSYNTWPKMGETFFPEGLFFAEEKFMGIFDNSIFIHFFHRLSLIHI
;
A
#
# COMPACT_ATOMS: atom_id res chain seq x y z
N MET A 1 -13.85 -0.23 22.66
CA MET A 1 -12.51 0.37 22.69
C MET A 1 -11.52 -0.74 23.03
N VAL A 2 -10.75 -1.20 22.06
CA VAL A 2 -9.75 -2.24 22.31
C VAL A 2 -8.63 -1.59 23.12
N LYS A 3 -8.37 -2.10 24.31
CA LYS A 3 -7.22 -1.68 25.13
C LYS A 3 -5.97 -2.10 24.39
N SER A 4 -5.34 -1.18 23.67
CA SER A 4 -4.26 -1.49 22.73
C SER A 4 -2.91 -1.73 23.41
N GLY A 5 -2.81 -1.74 24.72
CA GLY A 5 -1.50 -1.84 25.41
C GLY A 5 -0.52 -0.71 25.09
N LEU A 6 -1.01 0.39 24.50
CA LEU A 6 -0.25 1.54 24.05
C LEU A 6 -0.19 2.67 25.07
N ASP A 7 -0.57 2.41 26.32
CA ASP A 7 -0.61 3.42 27.38
C ASP A 7 0.76 4.07 27.65
N LEU A 8 1.84 3.35 27.32
CA LEU A 8 3.22 3.83 27.48
C LEU A 8 3.92 4.19 26.16
N ASN A 9 3.40 3.73 25.03
CA ASN A 9 3.98 4.00 23.73
C ASN A 9 2.87 4.22 22.69
N PRO A 10 2.60 5.47 22.29
CA PRO A 10 1.51 5.78 21.36
C PRO A 10 1.76 5.35 19.92
N TYR A 11 2.98 4.92 19.58
CA TYR A 11 3.33 4.52 18.22
C TYR A 11 2.85 3.10 17.92
N VAL A 12 1.99 2.98 16.91
CA VAL A 12 1.57 1.68 16.37
C VAL A 12 2.66 1.16 15.44
N SER A 13 3.05 -0.11 15.62
CA SER A 13 3.96 -0.75 14.67
C SER A 13 3.38 -0.68 13.24
N HIS A 14 4.17 -0.17 12.30
CA HIS A 14 3.80 -0.06 10.88
C HIS A 14 3.41 -1.42 10.27
N PHE A 15 4.03 -2.53 10.71
CA PHE A 15 3.65 -3.89 10.32
C PHE A 15 2.23 -4.27 10.78
N ARG A 16 1.86 -3.93 12.02
CA ARG A 16 0.50 -4.21 12.52
C ARG A 16 -0.54 -3.41 11.76
N LEU A 17 -0.23 -2.16 11.44
CA LEU A 17 -1.10 -1.30 10.63
C LEU A 17 -1.27 -1.87 9.22
N ALA A 18 -0.17 -2.28 8.58
CA ALA A 18 -0.20 -2.88 7.25
C ALA A 18 -1.02 -4.18 7.23
N VAL A 19 -0.80 -5.08 8.19
CA VAL A 19 -1.57 -6.34 8.30
C VAL A 19 -3.06 -6.07 8.48
N HIS A 20 -3.43 -5.11 9.33
CA HIS A 20 -4.83 -4.74 9.55
C HIS A 20 -5.50 -4.23 8.26
N LEU A 21 -4.84 -3.33 7.54
CA LEU A 21 -5.34 -2.79 6.27
C LEU A 21 -5.40 -3.85 5.17
N LEU A 22 -4.41 -4.74 5.09
CA LEU A 22 -4.44 -5.85 4.13
C LEU A 22 -5.61 -6.80 4.37
N ILE A 23 -5.87 -7.16 5.63
CA ILE A 23 -7.03 -8.00 5.99
C ILE A 23 -8.33 -7.30 5.59
N ALA A 24 -8.49 -6.03 5.93
CA ALA A 24 -9.66 -5.24 5.54
C ALA A 24 -9.85 -5.21 4.03
N GLN A 25 -8.77 -5.06 3.26
CA GLN A 25 -8.82 -5.03 1.79
C GLN A 25 -9.15 -6.40 1.19
N ILE A 26 -8.66 -7.49 1.77
CA ILE A 26 -9.02 -8.86 1.36
C ILE A 26 -10.53 -9.08 1.58
N ILE A 27 -11.06 -8.69 2.74
CA ILE A 27 -12.49 -8.80 3.04
C ILE A 27 -13.31 -7.98 2.04
N LEU A 28 -12.93 -6.73 1.79
CA LEU A 28 -13.59 -5.87 0.81
C LEU A 28 -13.57 -6.47 -0.60
N SER A 29 -12.42 -6.99 -1.03
CA SER A 29 -12.25 -7.64 -2.32
C SER A 29 -13.12 -8.89 -2.44
N PHE A 30 -13.24 -9.66 -1.37
CA PHE A 30 -14.11 -10.84 -1.33
C PHE A 30 -15.59 -10.47 -1.42
N ILE A 31 -16.02 -9.44 -0.71
CA ILE A 31 -17.40 -8.92 -0.79
C ILE A 31 -17.69 -8.43 -2.22
N ALA A 32 -16.77 -7.66 -2.80
CA ALA A 32 -16.89 -7.18 -4.18
C ALA A 32 -16.99 -8.35 -5.19
N PHE A 33 -16.16 -9.38 -5.00
CA PHE A 33 -16.21 -10.59 -5.83
C PHE A 33 -17.59 -11.29 -5.75
N LEU A 34 -18.12 -11.46 -4.54
CA LEU A 34 -19.45 -12.08 -4.36
C LEU A 34 -20.55 -11.24 -5.01
N PHE A 35 -20.46 -9.93 -4.89
CA PHE A 35 -21.41 -9.00 -5.52
C PHE A 35 -21.36 -9.11 -7.05
N LEU A 36 -20.17 -9.06 -7.64
CA LEU A 36 -19.99 -9.21 -9.08
C LEU A 36 -20.45 -10.58 -9.59
N LYS A 37 -20.13 -11.64 -8.85
CA LYS A 37 -20.63 -12.99 -9.16
C LYS A 37 -22.16 -13.04 -9.17
N ARG A 38 -22.80 -12.38 -8.21
CA ARG A 38 -24.27 -12.29 -8.17
C ARG A 38 -24.83 -11.59 -9.39
N LEU A 39 -24.22 -10.48 -9.82
CA LEU A 39 -24.63 -9.76 -11.03
C LEU A 39 -24.48 -10.63 -12.29
N THR A 40 -23.37 -11.35 -12.41
CA THR A 40 -23.13 -12.26 -13.56
C THR A 40 -24.18 -13.37 -13.63
N LEU A 41 -24.62 -13.89 -12.49
CA LEU A 41 -25.69 -14.91 -12.44
C LEU A 41 -27.06 -14.34 -12.86
N GLN A 42 -27.22 -13.02 -12.84
CA GLN A 42 -28.45 -12.32 -13.29
C GLN A 42 -28.43 -11.97 -14.79
N GLY A 43 -27.47 -12.49 -15.55
CA GLY A 43 -27.42 -12.34 -17.02
C GLY A 43 -26.59 -11.17 -17.53
N TYR A 44 -25.78 -10.54 -16.67
CA TYR A 44 -24.80 -9.56 -17.15
C TYR A 44 -23.68 -10.27 -17.94
N GLU A 45 -23.22 -9.62 -19.00
CA GLU A 45 -22.20 -10.19 -19.89
C GLU A 45 -20.91 -10.53 -19.13
N LYS A 46 -20.27 -11.62 -19.52
CA LYS A 46 -18.96 -12.02 -19.00
C LYS A 46 -17.90 -10.99 -19.43
N ILE A 47 -17.12 -10.54 -18.47
CA ILE A 47 -15.93 -9.72 -18.73
C ILE A 47 -14.97 -10.50 -19.61
N SER A 48 -14.50 -9.89 -20.69
CA SER A 48 -13.49 -10.49 -21.58
C SER A 48 -12.21 -10.85 -20.81
N SER A 49 -11.55 -11.91 -21.23
CA SER A 49 -10.28 -12.38 -20.62
C SER A 49 -9.20 -11.29 -20.56
N SER A 50 -9.13 -10.42 -21.58
CA SER A 50 -8.20 -9.27 -21.59
C SER A 50 -8.50 -8.27 -20.49
N HIS A 51 -9.76 -7.94 -20.27
CA HIS A 51 -10.16 -7.05 -19.17
C HIS A 51 -9.91 -7.68 -17.81
N SER A 52 -10.05 -9.00 -17.69
CA SER A 52 -9.76 -9.72 -16.45
C SER A 52 -8.29 -9.57 -16.02
N LEU A 53 -7.35 -9.64 -16.97
CA LEU A 53 -5.93 -9.40 -16.68
C LEU A 53 -5.66 -7.97 -16.24
N LEU A 54 -6.25 -6.98 -16.90
CA LEU A 54 -6.12 -5.57 -16.50
C LEU A 54 -6.67 -5.32 -15.10
N PHE A 55 -7.83 -5.90 -14.76
CA PHE A 55 -8.38 -5.83 -13.41
C PHE A 55 -7.47 -6.47 -12.37
N LEU A 56 -6.84 -7.59 -12.69
CA LEU A 56 -5.87 -8.24 -11.78
C LEU A 56 -4.66 -7.34 -11.52
N ILE A 57 -4.05 -6.79 -12.58
CA ILE A 57 -2.90 -5.88 -12.46
C ILE A 57 -3.27 -4.67 -11.63
N PHE A 58 -4.42 -4.04 -11.92
CA PHE A 58 -4.90 -2.87 -11.18
C PHE A 58 -5.17 -3.20 -9.71
N SER A 59 -5.80 -4.34 -9.43
CA SER A 59 -6.02 -4.79 -8.05
C SER A 59 -4.71 -5.02 -7.30
N CYS A 60 -3.73 -5.66 -7.93
CA CYS A 60 -2.40 -5.86 -7.33
C CYS A 60 -1.70 -4.54 -7.04
N SER A 61 -1.80 -3.55 -7.96
CA SER A 61 -1.20 -2.23 -7.71
C SER A 61 -1.85 -1.51 -6.53
N ILE A 62 -3.17 -1.61 -6.38
CA ILE A 62 -3.88 -1.06 -5.21
C ILE A 62 -3.39 -1.74 -3.91
N PHE A 63 -3.26 -3.07 -3.88
CA PHE A 63 -2.74 -3.79 -2.70
C PHE A 63 -1.35 -3.31 -2.31
N ILE A 64 -0.45 -3.14 -3.28
CA ILE A 64 0.90 -2.62 -3.07
C ILE A 64 0.85 -1.20 -2.50
N THR A 65 0.07 -0.32 -3.13
CA THR A 65 -0.05 1.08 -2.71
C THR A 65 -0.60 1.22 -1.30
N VAL A 66 -1.63 0.45 -0.95
CA VAL A 66 -2.22 0.46 0.41
C VAL A 66 -1.21 -0.04 1.44
N THR A 67 -0.44 -1.09 1.12
CA THR A 67 0.60 -1.63 2.00
C THR A 67 1.69 -0.60 2.29
N TYR A 68 2.23 0.03 1.24
CA TYR A 68 3.25 1.07 1.40
C TYR A 68 2.69 2.35 2.04
N GLY A 69 1.41 2.67 1.82
CA GLY A 69 0.71 3.74 2.53
C GLY A 69 0.60 3.48 4.02
N ALA A 70 0.35 2.23 4.41
CA ALA A 70 0.33 1.83 5.81
C ALA A 70 1.71 1.93 6.47
N PHE A 71 2.77 1.51 5.78
CA PHE A 71 4.15 1.68 6.25
C PHE A 71 4.50 3.16 6.37
N MET A 72 4.13 3.97 5.39
CA MET A 72 4.36 5.41 5.40
C MET A 72 3.68 6.10 6.59
N ALA A 73 2.43 5.72 6.89
CA ALA A 73 1.70 6.25 8.03
C ALA A 73 2.28 5.79 9.37
N GLY A 74 2.67 4.51 9.48
CA GLY A 74 3.21 3.97 10.72
C GLY A 74 4.65 4.40 11.05
N LEU A 75 5.40 4.89 10.06
CA LEU A 75 6.77 5.41 10.21
C LEU A 75 6.83 6.94 10.15
N ASP A 76 5.69 7.65 10.03
CA ASP A 76 5.61 9.08 9.79
C ASP A 76 6.45 9.54 8.58
N ALA A 77 6.71 8.62 7.63
CA ALA A 77 7.60 8.82 6.51
C ALA A 77 7.13 9.92 5.55
N GLY A 78 5.83 10.23 5.53
CA GLY A 78 5.24 11.29 4.71
C GLY A 78 5.72 12.68 5.07
N GLN A 79 6.30 12.88 6.24
CA GLN A 79 6.83 14.18 6.70
C GLN A 79 8.24 14.46 6.19
N SER A 80 8.95 13.43 5.66
CA SER A 80 10.36 13.55 5.28
C SER A 80 10.59 14.44 4.05
N TYR A 81 9.65 14.41 3.09
CA TYR A 81 9.77 15.19 1.84
C TYR A 81 8.43 15.78 1.44
N ASN A 82 8.35 17.11 1.40
CA ASN A 82 7.13 17.86 1.06
C ASN A 82 7.12 18.38 -0.39
N THR A 83 8.16 18.09 -1.17
CA THR A 83 8.32 18.56 -2.54
C THR A 83 7.80 17.53 -3.55
N TRP A 84 7.27 18.01 -4.67
CA TRP A 84 6.78 17.21 -5.79
C TRP A 84 7.16 17.91 -7.12
N PRO A 85 7.59 17.18 -8.16
CA PRO A 85 7.79 15.72 -8.28
C PRO A 85 9.10 15.22 -7.67
N LYS A 86 10.02 16.11 -7.31
CA LYS A 86 11.29 15.77 -6.67
C LYS A 86 11.07 15.43 -5.20
N MET A 87 12.02 14.70 -4.62
CA MET A 87 12.15 14.47 -3.19
C MET A 87 13.33 15.31 -2.66
N GLY A 88 13.07 16.57 -2.25
CA GLY A 88 14.08 17.57 -2.03
C GLY A 88 14.58 18.13 -3.38
N GLU A 89 15.88 18.18 -3.57
CA GLU A 89 16.50 18.72 -4.79
C GLU A 89 16.60 17.68 -5.93
N THR A 90 16.47 16.39 -5.64
CA THR A 90 16.71 15.29 -6.59
C THR A 90 15.45 14.45 -6.80
N PHE A 91 15.39 13.71 -7.92
CA PHE A 91 14.34 12.70 -8.16
C PHE A 91 14.58 11.43 -7.34
N PHE A 92 15.86 11.08 -7.15
CA PHE A 92 16.27 9.94 -6.35
C PHE A 92 17.00 10.46 -5.11
N PRO A 93 16.35 10.49 -3.94
CA PRO A 93 16.97 11.01 -2.73
C PRO A 93 18.16 10.15 -2.30
N GLU A 94 19.12 10.79 -1.67
CA GLU A 94 20.23 10.10 -1.03
C GLU A 94 19.68 9.19 0.08
N GLY A 95 20.23 7.98 0.19
CA GLY A 95 19.72 7.00 1.14
C GLY A 95 18.58 6.12 0.64
N LEU A 96 18.19 6.24 -0.66
CA LEU A 96 17.17 5.37 -1.25
C LEU A 96 17.61 3.90 -1.31
N PHE A 97 18.89 3.66 -1.62
CA PHE A 97 19.49 2.33 -1.70
C PHE A 97 20.53 2.15 -0.60
N PHE A 98 20.26 1.28 0.36
CA PHE A 98 21.16 1.07 1.49
C PHE A 98 22.17 -0.02 1.26
N ALA A 99 23.41 0.26 1.65
CA ALA A 99 24.51 -0.70 1.61
C ALA A 99 24.42 -1.74 2.74
N GLU A 100 23.85 -1.42 3.88
CA GLU A 100 23.99 -2.23 5.09
C GLU A 100 22.75 -3.09 5.45
N GLU A 101 21.53 -2.67 5.11
CA GLU A 101 20.29 -3.38 5.47
C GLU A 101 19.54 -3.92 4.26
N LYS A 102 20.21 -4.76 3.46
CA LYS A 102 19.82 -5.18 2.11
C LYS A 102 18.35 -5.55 1.85
N PHE A 103 17.66 -6.16 2.77
CA PHE A 103 16.27 -6.64 2.55
C PHE A 103 15.26 -5.97 3.49
N MET A 104 15.64 -5.71 4.73
CA MET A 104 14.74 -5.09 5.71
C MET A 104 14.50 -3.61 5.40
N GLY A 105 15.43 -2.92 4.74
CA GLY A 105 15.27 -1.53 4.31
C GLY A 105 14.06 -1.29 3.41
N ILE A 106 13.58 -2.29 2.67
CA ILE A 106 12.36 -2.21 1.87
C ILE A 106 11.12 -1.96 2.75
N PHE A 107 11.16 -2.41 4.00
CA PHE A 107 10.03 -2.36 4.93
C PHE A 107 10.22 -1.34 6.08
N ASP A 108 11.44 -0.92 6.36
CA ASP A 108 11.75 -0.06 7.52
C ASP A 108 12.33 1.30 7.13
N ASN A 109 12.81 1.44 5.88
CA ASN A 109 13.38 2.69 5.44
C ASN A 109 12.31 3.69 5.03
N SER A 110 12.17 4.77 5.79
CA SER A 110 11.18 5.82 5.55
C SER A 110 11.34 6.50 4.18
N ILE A 111 12.59 6.67 3.69
CA ILE A 111 12.87 7.29 2.39
C ILE A 111 12.43 6.37 1.26
N PHE A 112 12.79 5.08 1.33
CA PHE A 112 12.39 4.08 0.35
C PHE A 112 10.86 3.92 0.31
N ILE A 113 10.23 3.79 1.47
CA ILE A 113 8.78 3.63 1.60
C ILE A 113 8.06 4.84 1.02
N HIS A 114 8.51 6.06 1.33
CA HIS A 114 7.93 7.29 0.79
C HIS A 114 8.08 7.37 -0.73
N PHE A 115 9.27 7.08 -1.25
CA PHE A 115 9.53 7.06 -2.70
C PHE A 115 8.65 6.03 -3.41
N PHE A 116 8.62 4.79 -2.90
CA PHE A 116 7.88 3.71 -3.53
C PHE A 116 6.37 3.92 -3.46
N HIS A 117 5.87 4.45 -2.35
CA HIS A 117 4.45 4.83 -2.24
C HIS A 117 4.06 5.89 -3.27
N ARG A 118 4.87 6.95 -3.44
CA ARG A 118 4.64 7.96 -4.49
C ARG A 118 4.66 7.36 -5.89
N LEU A 119 5.63 6.48 -6.16
CA LEU A 119 5.73 5.80 -7.45
C LEU A 119 4.51 4.92 -7.73
N SER A 120 4.03 4.19 -6.72
CA SER A 120 2.84 3.34 -6.86
C SER A 120 1.57 4.14 -7.13
N LEU A 121 1.42 5.34 -6.54
CA LEU A 121 0.29 6.24 -6.80
C LEU A 121 0.22 6.77 -8.24
N ILE A 122 1.37 6.90 -8.92
CA ILE A 122 1.41 7.34 -10.32
C ILE A 122 0.81 6.28 -11.26
N HIS A 123 0.81 5.01 -10.85
CA HIS A 123 0.38 3.88 -11.67
C HIS A 123 -1.09 3.46 -11.43
N ILE A 124 -1.77 4.12 -10.51
CA ILE A 124 -3.20 3.96 -10.24
C ILE A 124 -3.99 5.11 -10.87
#